data_927254d8e10c363fdf1a8d2d59c67685
#
_entry.id   927254d8e10c363fdf1a8d2d59c67685
#
_cell.length_a   1.000
_cell.length_b   1.000
_cell.length_c   1.000
_cell.angle_alpha   90.00
_cell.angle_beta   90.00
_cell.angle_gamma   90.00
#
_symmetry.space_group_name_H-M   'P 1'
#
loop_
_entity.id
_entity.type
_entity.pdbx_description
1 polymer ?
#
loop_
_entity_poly.entity_id
_entity_poly.type
_entity_poly.pdbx_seq_one_letter_code
_entity_poly.pdbx_strand_id
1 'polypeptide(L)'
;MASVIMVYSTTDGHTLKICKRLGEVIEQQGHEVTIEELKPGADIDLGPYERIVIGASIRYGKHKPAVADFIERNAEQLRAKRGAFFSVNAVARKPEKRDPDTNPYVRKFLKSISWQPSLVGVFGGKIDYAKYGFVDKTMIRFIMWMMKGPTDPNSVTEFTDWDAVDAFGHSIAADDSA
;
A
#
# COMPACT_ATOMS: atom_id res chain seq x y z
N MET A 1 6.40 -19.69 -13.25
CA MET A 1 5.49 -19.59 -12.09
C MET A 1 6.31 -19.17 -10.89
N ALA A 2 6.00 -18.02 -10.32
CA ALA A 2 6.72 -17.51 -9.15
C ALA A 2 5.80 -17.52 -7.92
N SER A 3 6.39 -17.65 -6.74
CA SER A 3 5.71 -17.48 -5.46
C SER A 3 5.80 -16.02 -5.00
N VAL A 4 4.66 -15.42 -4.73
CA VAL A 4 4.52 -14.00 -4.35
C VAL A 4 3.89 -13.90 -2.96
N ILE A 5 4.49 -13.15 -2.06
CA ILE A 5 3.84 -12.75 -0.82
C ILE A 5 3.50 -11.26 -0.83
N MET A 6 2.28 -10.94 -0.42
CA MET A 6 1.84 -9.58 -0.14
C MET A 6 1.68 -9.41 1.36
N VAL A 7 2.51 -8.58 1.95
CA VAL A 7 2.42 -8.20 3.36
C VAL A 7 1.77 -6.82 3.43
N TYR A 8 0.65 -6.71 4.13
CA TYR A 8 -0.09 -5.45 4.16
C TYR A 8 -0.35 -4.93 5.57
N SER A 9 -0.36 -3.62 5.69
CA SER A 9 -0.80 -2.88 6.88
C SER A 9 -1.98 -2.01 6.52
N THR A 10 -3.07 -2.18 7.23
CA THR A 10 -4.32 -1.43 6.99
C THR A 10 -4.88 -0.86 8.28
N THR A 11 -5.70 0.17 8.16
CA THR A 11 -6.49 0.71 9.27
C THR A 11 -7.98 0.41 9.08
N ASP A 12 -8.47 0.53 7.84
CA ASP A 12 -9.89 0.44 7.51
C ASP A 12 -10.22 -0.74 6.59
N GLY A 13 -9.25 -1.61 6.31
CA GLY A 13 -9.42 -2.79 5.45
C GLY A 13 -9.28 -2.51 3.95
N HIS A 14 -9.12 -1.27 3.52
CA HIS A 14 -9.04 -0.93 2.09
C HIS A 14 -7.74 -1.42 1.42
N THR A 15 -6.63 -1.40 2.15
CA THR A 15 -5.36 -1.97 1.66
C THR A 15 -5.49 -3.46 1.35
N LEU A 16 -6.22 -4.21 2.19
CA LEU A 16 -6.51 -5.62 1.92
C LEU A 16 -7.34 -5.80 0.63
N LYS A 17 -8.31 -4.92 0.38
CA LYS A 17 -9.11 -4.95 -0.86
C LYS A 17 -8.20 -4.77 -2.09
N ILE A 18 -7.22 -3.87 -2.02
CA ILE A 18 -6.23 -3.69 -3.08
C ILE A 18 -5.33 -4.93 -3.21
N CYS A 19 -4.85 -5.49 -2.11
CA CYS A 19 -4.06 -6.73 -2.15
C CYS A 19 -4.81 -7.88 -2.83
N LYS A 20 -6.10 -8.05 -2.52
CA LYS A 20 -6.92 -9.08 -3.16
C LYS A 20 -7.02 -8.86 -4.67
N ARG A 21 -7.26 -7.63 -5.11
CA ARG A 21 -7.31 -7.31 -6.55
C ARG A 21 -5.98 -7.55 -7.24
N LEU A 22 -4.87 -7.11 -6.63
CA LEU A 22 -3.52 -7.40 -7.13
C LEU A 22 -3.26 -8.91 -7.20
N GLY A 23 -3.68 -9.66 -6.17
CA GLY A 23 -3.57 -11.12 -6.13
C GLY A 23 -4.27 -11.77 -7.32
N GLU A 24 -5.53 -11.41 -7.57
CA GLU A 24 -6.29 -11.90 -8.71
C GLU A 24 -5.56 -11.67 -10.05
N VAL A 25 -5.02 -10.46 -10.25
CA VAL A 25 -4.28 -10.13 -11.49
C VAL A 25 -3.00 -10.96 -11.61
N ILE A 26 -2.26 -11.12 -10.51
CA ILE A 26 -1.00 -11.88 -10.50
C ILE A 26 -1.25 -13.39 -10.71
N GLU A 27 -2.30 -13.94 -10.08
CA GLU A 27 -2.69 -15.33 -10.24
C GLU A 27 -3.15 -15.64 -11.68
N GLN A 28 -3.86 -14.71 -12.33
CA GLN A 28 -4.23 -14.82 -13.74
C GLN A 28 -3.01 -14.88 -14.67
N GLN A 29 -1.85 -14.40 -14.24
CA GLN A 29 -0.57 -14.51 -14.96
C GLN A 29 0.20 -15.80 -14.62
N GLY A 30 -0.40 -16.72 -13.86
CA GLY A 30 0.16 -18.03 -13.56
C GLY A 30 1.12 -18.06 -12.35
N HIS A 31 1.03 -17.10 -11.44
CA HIS A 31 1.80 -17.08 -10.20
C HIS A 31 0.97 -17.52 -9.00
N GLU A 32 1.63 -17.93 -7.92
CA GLU A 32 0.99 -18.21 -6.64
C GLU A 32 1.09 -17.00 -5.71
N VAL A 33 -0.03 -16.65 -5.05
CA VAL A 33 -0.08 -15.45 -4.19
C VAL A 33 -0.51 -15.81 -2.77
N THR A 34 0.26 -15.36 -1.80
CA THR A 34 -0.07 -15.37 -0.37
C THR A 34 -0.29 -13.94 0.11
N ILE A 35 -1.34 -13.69 0.86
CA ILE A 35 -1.65 -12.37 1.42
C ILE A 35 -1.64 -12.48 2.95
N GLU A 36 -0.81 -11.66 3.61
CA GLU A 36 -0.63 -11.71 5.06
C GLU A 36 -0.67 -10.33 5.70
N GLU A 37 -1.41 -10.19 6.80
CA GLU A 37 -1.49 -8.94 7.54
C GLU A 37 -0.27 -8.71 8.40
N LEU A 38 0.34 -7.55 8.28
CA LEU A 38 1.43 -7.12 9.13
C LEU A 38 0.92 -6.58 10.46
N LYS A 39 1.05 -7.36 11.51
CA LYS A 39 0.82 -6.94 12.89
C LYS A 39 2.12 -6.45 13.52
N PRO A 40 2.06 -5.54 14.52
CA PRO A 40 3.25 -5.14 15.27
C PRO A 40 4.02 -6.36 15.82
N GLY A 41 5.32 -6.43 15.53
CA GLY A 41 6.17 -7.53 15.97
C GLY A 41 5.98 -8.86 15.21
N ALA A 42 5.19 -8.88 14.13
CA ALA A 42 5.00 -10.08 13.32
C ALA A 42 6.34 -10.59 12.75
N ASP A 43 6.52 -11.89 12.83
CA ASP A 43 7.62 -12.61 12.20
C ASP A 43 7.06 -13.41 11.02
N ILE A 44 7.15 -12.80 9.84
CA ILE A 44 6.67 -13.38 8.58
C ILE A 44 7.87 -13.92 7.84
N ASP A 45 7.88 -15.23 7.58
CA ASP A 45 8.96 -15.87 6.83
C ASP A 45 8.87 -15.50 5.34
N LEU A 46 9.82 -14.72 4.86
CA LEU A 46 9.95 -14.33 3.46
C LEU A 46 10.77 -15.33 2.62
N GLY A 47 11.40 -16.31 3.27
CA GLY A 47 12.30 -17.26 2.61
C GLY A 47 11.70 -18.00 1.42
N PRO A 48 10.48 -18.56 1.53
CA PRO A 48 9.85 -19.35 0.47
C PRO A 48 9.46 -18.56 -0.79
N TYR A 49 9.42 -17.22 -0.72
CA TYR A 49 8.86 -16.40 -1.79
C TYR A 49 9.94 -15.77 -2.66
N GLU A 50 9.66 -15.72 -3.97
CA GLU A 50 10.55 -15.11 -4.96
C GLU A 50 10.28 -13.60 -5.13
N ARG A 51 9.04 -13.19 -4.89
CA ARG A 51 8.60 -11.79 -5.01
C ARG A 51 7.90 -11.35 -3.73
N ILE A 52 8.23 -10.16 -3.28
CA ILE A 52 7.67 -9.60 -2.04
C ILE A 52 7.02 -8.27 -2.36
N VAL A 53 5.75 -8.14 -1.98
CA VAL A 53 4.97 -6.91 -2.11
C VAL A 53 4.60 -6.41 -0.72
N ILE A 54 4.93 -5.17 -0.41
CA ILE A 54 4.52 -4.53 0.86
C ILE A 54 3.53 -3.43 0.55
N GLY A 55 2.33 -3.53 1.12
CA GLY A 55 1.27 -2.55 0.98
C GLY A 55 0.94 -1.88 2.30
N ALA A 56 0.84 -0.56 2.32
CA ALA A 56 0.55 0.17 3.55
C ALA A 56 -0.33 1.40 3.31
N SER A 57 -1.31 1.59 4.18
CA SER A 57 -2.13 2.80 4.20
C SER A 57 -1.51 3.88 5.08
N ILE A 58 -1.81 5.13 4.74
CA ILE A 58 -1.44 6.31 5.53
C ILE A 58 -2.63 6.76 6.35
N ARG A 59 -2.38 7.03 7.63
CA ARG A 59 -3.28 7.78 8.50
C ARG A 59 -2.48 8.88 9.21
N TYR A 60 -3.04 10.09 9.27
CA TYR A 60 -2.39 11.27 9.87
C TYR A 60 -0.98 11.55 9.28
N GLY A 61 -0.84 11.37 7.96
CA GLY A 61 0.39 11.66 7.23
C GLY A 61 1.52 10.66 7.39
N LYS A 62 1.27 9.49 8.00
CA LYS A 62 2.28 8.46 8.25
C LYS A 62 1.76 7.06 7.95
N HIS A 63 2.66 6.19 7.50
CA HIS A 63 2.46 4.74 7.58
C HIS A 63 2.64 4.28 9.04
N LYS A 64 2.02 3.16 9.41
CA LYS A 64 2.24 2.58 10.75
C LYS A 64 3.71 2.25 10.96
N PRO A 65 4.28 2.49 12.16
CA PRO A 65 5.69 2.19 12.45
C PRO A 65 6.07 0.74 12.18
N ALA A 66 5.15 -0.21 12.37
CA ALA A 66 5.38 -1.63 12.09
C ALA A 66 5.85 -1.91 10.66
N VAL A 67 5.49 -1.07 9.69
CA VAL A 67 5.89 -1.22 8.28
C VAL A 67 7.39 -0.96 8.12
N ALA A 68 7.88 0.16 8.64
CA ALA A 68 9.31 0.48 8.62
C ALA A 68 10.12 -0.55 9.43
N ASP A 69 9.65 -0.91 10.61
CA ASP A 69 10.31 -1.91 11.46
C ASP A 69 10.41 -3.27 10.76
N PHE A 70 9.36 -3.71 10.07
CA PHE A 70 9.37 -4.95 9.29
C PHE A 70 10.37 -4.89 8.14
N ILE A 71 10.39 -3.78 7.40
CA ILE A 71 11.32 -3.56 6.28
C ILE A 71 12.76 -3.62 6.78
N GLU A 72 13.09 -2.91 7.86
CA GLU A 72 14.47 -2.87 8.38
C GLU A 72 14.93 -4.23 8.91
N ARG A 73 14.06 -4.97 9.60
CA ARG A 73 14.39 -6.34 10.09
C ARG A 73 14.62 -7.33 8.95
N ASN A 74 13.97 -7.13 7.81
CA ASN A 74 14.05 -8.03 6.66
C ASN A 74 14.82 -7.42 5.47
N ALA A 75 15.55 -6.34 5.68
CA ALA A 75 16.16 -5.55 4.61
C ALA A 75 17.10 -6.36 3.70
N GLU A 76 17.83 -7.32 4.25
CA GLU A 76 18.72 -8.21 3.49
C GLU A 76 17.92 -9.11 2.53
N GLN A 77 16.88 -9.77 3.01
CA GLN A 77 16.00 -10.60 2.18
C GLN A 77 15.27 -9.78 1.12
N LEU A 78 14.79 -8.58 1.49
CA LEU A 78 14.10 -7.68 0.57
C LEU A 78 15.01 -7.19 -0.57
N ARG A 79 16.30 -6.96 -0.28
CA ARG A 79 17.29 -6.59 -1.32
C ARG A 79 17.65 -7.74 -2.25
N ALA A 80 17.62 -8.97 -1.74
CA ALA A 80 17.98 -10.16 -2.50
C ALA A 80 16.84 -10.66 -3.42
N LYS A 81 15.64 -10.15 -3.25
CA LYS A 81 14.45 -10.59 -3.98
C LYS A 81 13.80 -9.45 -4.77
N ARG A 82 12.93 -9.79 -5.71
CA ARG A 82 12.12 -8.79 -6.40
C ARG A 82 11.10 -8.20 -5.44
N GLY A 83 11.17 -6.90 -5.25
CA GLY A 83 10.35 -6.22 -4.26
C GLY A 83 9.53 -5.08 -4.83
N ALA A 84 8.26 -5.02 -4.44
CA ALA A 84 7.36 -3.92 -4.75
C ALA A 84 6.78 -3.33 -3.47
N PHE A 85 6.53 -2.03 -3.49
CA PHE A 85 5.85 -1.31 -2.43
C PHE A 85 4.68 -0.52 -2.99
N PHE A 86 3.57 -0.49 -2.28
CA PHE A 86 2.52 0.47 -2.61
C PHE A 86 1.97 1.16 -1.36
N SER A 87 1.62 2.41 -1.54
CA SER A 87 0.99 3.25 -0.52
C SER A 87 -0.45 3.57 -0.89
N VAL A 88 -1.32 3.49 0.10
CA VAL A 88 -2.72 3.86 -0.03
C VAL A 88 -2.95 5.12 0.81
N ASN A 89 -3.30 6.22 0.17
CA ASN A 89 -3.46 7.50 0.86
C ASN A 89 -4.47 8.42 0.18
N ALA A 90 -5.07 9.31 0.97
CA ALA A 90 -6.09 10.24 0.49
C ALA A 90 -5.54 11.35 -0.43
N VAL A 91 -4.25 11.66 -0.36
CA VAL A 91 -3.61 12.68 -1.22
C VAL A 91 -3.55 12.21 -2.66
N ALA A 92 -3.45 10.90 -2.89
CA ALA A 92 -3.46 10.29 -4.21
C ALA A 92 -4.83 10.36 -4.92
N ARG A 93 -5.88 10.96 -4.31
CA ARG A 93 -7.09 11.36 -5.02
C ARG A 93 -6.81 12.40 -6.11
N LYS A 94 -5.74 13.17 -5.93
CA LYS A 94 -5.26 14.13 -6.92
C LYS A 94 -4.36 13.43 -7.93
N PRO A 95 -4.64 13.50 -9.25
CA PRO A 95 -3.84 12.81 -10.26
C PRO A 95 -2.35 13.12 -10.19
N GLU A 96 -1.99 14.37 -9.94
CA GLU A 96 -0.60 14.83 -9.82
C GLU A 96 0.14 14.30 -8.57
N LYS A 97 -0.57 13.60 -7.67
CA LYS A 97 -0.03 12.98 -6.45
C LYS A 97 -0.05 11.46 -6.48
N ARG A 98 -0.26 10.86 -7.64
CA ARG A 98 -0.27 9.40 -7.84
C ARG A 98 1.09 8.82 -8.23
N ASP A 99 2.08 9.66 -8.37
CA ASP A 99 3.45 9.25 -8.63
C ASP A 99 4.28 9.24 -7.33
N PRO A 100 5.19 8.26 -7.12
CA PRO A 100 6.04 8.19 -5.94
C PRO A 100 6.87 9.45 -5.69
N ASP A 101 7.32 10.11 -6.75
CA ASP A 101 8.15 11.32 -6.65
C ASP A 101 7.34 12.58 -6.32
N THR A 102 6.06 12.58 -6.63
CA THR A 102 5.16 13.72 -6.38
C THR A 102 4.31 13.55 -5.11
N ASN A 103 4.16 12.33 -4.60
CA ASN A 103 3.45 12.09 -3.37
C ASN A 103 4.36 12.35 -2.16
N PRO A 104 4.07 13.34 -1.32
CA PRO A 104 4.98 13.76 -0.25
C PRO A 104 5.19 12.67 0.82
N TYR A 105 4.17 11.86 1.09
CA TYR A 105 4.23 10.82 2.12
C TYR A 105 5.08 9.64 1.65
N VAL A 106 4.88 9.19 0.42
CA VAL A 106 5.65 8.09 -0.18
C VAL A 106 7.11 8.48 -0.33
N ARG A 107 7.37 9.67 -0.86
CA ARG A 107 8.72 10.19 -1.03
C ARG A 107 9.48 10.29 0.31
N LYS A 108 8.81 10.80 1.36
CA LYS A 108 9.40 10.87 2.71
C LYS A 108 9.66 9.47 3.27
N PHE A 109 8.71 8.56 3.13
CA PHE A 109 8.84 7.18 3.63
C PHE A 109 9.99 6.44 2.96
N LEU A 110 10.06 6.45 1.62
CA LEU A 110 11.14 5.78 0.88
C LEU A 110 12.54 6.31 1.22
N LYS A 111 12.65 7.59 1.59
CA LYS A 111 13.91 8.17 2.08
C LYS A 111 14.28 7.73 3.50
N SER A 112 13.29 7.29 4.29
CA SER A 112 13.49 6.90 5.70
C SER A 112 13.84 5.43 5.89
N ILE A 113 13.70 4.61 4.86
CA ILE A 113 13.98 3.16 4.90
C ILE A 113 15.24 2.81 4.12
N SER A 114 15.89 1.73 4.52
CA SER A 114 17.13 1.27 3.87
C SER A 114 16.90 0.45 2.61
N TRP A 115 15.67 -0.04 2.38
CA TRP A 115 15.28 -0.79 1.20
C TRP A 115 14.70 0.11 0.12
N GLN A 116 15.14 -0.10 -1.12
CA GLN A 116 14.58 0.58 -2.28
C GLN A 116 13.86 -0.44 -3.15
N PRO A 117 12.51 -0.48 -3.11
CA PRO A 117 11.73 -1.40 -3.94
C PRO A 117 11.89 -1.08 -5.43
N SER A 118 11.90 -2.12 -6.26
CA SER A 118 12.03 -1.96 -7.71
C SER A 118 10.77 -1.40 -8.37
N LEU A 119 9.61 -1.61 -7.74
CA LEU A 119 8.32 -1.08 -8.18
C LEU A 119 7.64 -0.35 -7.01
N VAL A 120 7.11 0.83 -7.28
CA VAL A 120 6.36 1.61 -6.29
C VAL A 120 5.03 2.05 -6.89
N GLY A 121 3.93 1.67 -6.22
CA GLY A 121 2.57 2.10 -6.55
C GLY A 121 2.05 3.13 -5.54
N VAL A 122 1.22 4.05 -6.02
CA VAL A 122 0.53 5.03 -5.16
C VAL A 122 -0.94 5.05 -5.54
N PHE A 123 -1.79 4.65 -4.62
CA PHE A 123 -3.23 4.53 -4.87
C PHE A 123 -4.03 5.42 -3.95
N GLY A 124 -5.11 5.99 -4.49
CA GLY A 124 -6.12 6.67 -3.69
C GLY A 124 -6.80 5.70 -2.74
N GLY A 125 -7.02 6.14 -1.52
CA GLY A 125 -7.70 5.35 -0.50
C GLY A 125 -9.21 5.50 -0.53
N LYS A 126 -9.84 5.11 0.55
CA LYS A 126 -11.26 5.24 0.81
C LYS A 126 -11.47 6.02 2.11
N ILE A 127 -12.41 6.94 2.10
CA ILE A 127 -12.87 7.63 3.30
C ILE A 127 -14.30 7.18 3.58
N ASP A 128 -14.50 6.54 4.71
CA ASP A 128 -15.78 6.09 5.21
C ASP A 128 -15.95 6.59 6.64
N TYR A 129 -16.57 7.76 6.78
CA TYR A 129 -16.72 8.40 8.09
C TYR A 129 -17.56 7.60 9.08
N ALA A 130 -18.43 6.71 8.60
CA ALA A 130 -19.24 5.86 9.47
C ALA A 130 -18.42 4.84 10.26
N LYS A 131 -17.24 4.45 9.75
CA LYS A 131 -16.31 3.51 10.40
C LYS A 131 -15.38 4.16 11.42
N TYR A 132 -15.33 5.49 11.47
CA TYR A 132 -14.41 6.21 12.35
C TYR A 132 -15.04 6.48 13.71
N GLY A 133 -14.24 6.36 14.79
CA GLY A 133 -14.61 6.88 16.09
C GLY A 133 -14.76 8.41 16.07
N PHE A 134 -15.38 8.97 17.12
CA PHE A 134 -15.68 10.41 17.15
C PHE A 134 -14.43 11.29 16.97
N VAL A 135 -13.32 10.96 17.63
CA VAL A 135 -12.07 11.74 17.55
C VAL A 135 -11.48 11.61 16.13
N ASP A 136 -11.36 10.41 15.60
CA ASP A 136 -10.84 10.17 14.25
C ASP A 136 -11.69 10.84 13.17
N LYS A 137 -13.01 10.75 13.31
CA LYS A 137 -13.98 11.39 12.40
C LYS A 137 -13.79 12.91 12.37
N THR A 138 -13.64 13.53 13.51
CA THR A 138 -13.43 14.98 13.63
C THR A 138 -12.09 15.39 13.04
N MET A 139 -11.01 14.69 13.36
CA MET A 139 -9.66 14.97 12.85
C MET A 139 -9.57 14.78 11.34
N ILE A 140 -10.14 13.71 10.81
CA ILE A 140 -10.12 13.45 9.37
C ILE A 140 -10.96 14.47 8.61
N ARG A 141 -12.12 14.86 9.15
CA ARG A 141 -12.93 15.95 8.56
C ARG A 141 -12.18 17.26 8.51
N PHE A 142 -11.48 17.62 9.58
CA PHE A 142 -10.65 18.82 9.64
C PHE A 142 -9.51 18.78 8.60
N ILE A 143 -8.80 17.67 8.52
CA ILE A 143 -7.74 17.47 7.51
C ILE A 143 -8.31 17.56 6.09
N MET A 144 -9.45 16.91 5.82
CA MET A 144 -10.11 16.97 4.53
C MET A 144 -10.61 18.38 4.20
N TRP A 145 -11.10 19.11 5.18
CA TRP A 145 -11.50 20.50 4.98
C TRP A 145 -10.30 21.36 4.56
N MET A 146 -9.17 21.26 5.24
CA MET A 146 -7.93 21.97 4.86
C MET A 146 -7.42 21.57 3.48
N MET A 147 -7.58 20.31 3.12
CA MET A 147 -7.11 19.75 1.82
C MET A 147 -8.17 19.81 0.72
N LYS A 148 -9.30 20.46 0.93
CA LYS A 148 -10.44 20.55 -0.01
C LYS A 148 -10.94 19.17 -0.46
N GLY A 149 -10.98 18.22 0.46
CA GLY A 149 -11.56 16.89 0.27
C GLY A 149 -12.99 16.78 0.82
N PRO A 150 -13.60 15.58 0.77
CA PRO A 150 -14.95 15.35 1.27
C PRO A 150 -15.03 15.50 2.79
N THR A 151 -16.00 16.26 3.27
CA THR A 151 -16.20 16.57 4.70
C THR A 151 -17.54 16.14 5.26
N ASP A 152 -18.45 15.63 4.42
CA ASP A 152 -19.76 15.13 4.87
C ASP A 152 -19.57 13.91 5.78
N PRO A 153 -20.04 13.98 7.06
CA PRO A 153 -19.85 12.89 8.02
C PRO A 153 -20.63 11.61 7.69
N ASN A 154 -21.54 11.67 6.74
CA ASN A 154 -22.32 10.52 6.28
C ASN A 154 -21.83 9.99 4.92
N SER A 155 -20.78 10.59 4.36
CA SER A 155 -20.26 10.18 3.04
C SER A 155 -19.30 8.99 3.13
N VAL A 156 -19.35 8.20 2.07
CA VAL A 156 -18.35 7.17 1.75
C VAL A 156 -17.78 7.54 0.39
N THR A 157 -16.47 7.77 0.33
CA THR A 157 -15.81 8.16 -0.92
C THR A 157 -14.59 7.29 -1.16
N GLU A 158 -14.56 6.61 -2.30
CA GLU A 158 -13.44 5.81 -2.77
C GLU A 158 -12.72 6.54 -3.91
N PHE A 159 -11.40 6.69 -3.77
CA PHE A 159 -10.54 7.40 -4.71
C PHE A 159 -9.63 6.46 -5.50
N THR A 160 -9.77 5.17 -5.34
CA THR A 160 -8.90 4.17 -5.93
C THR A 160 -9.13 4.08 -7.43
N ASP A 161 -8.07 4.24 -8.20
CA ASP A 161 -8.03 3.95 -9.62
C ASP A 161 -7.71 2.45 -9.82
N TRP A 162 -8.74 1.66 -10.08
CA TRP A 162 -8.62 0.21 -10.21
C TRP A 162 -7.86 -0.21 -11.45
N ASP A 163 -7.90 0.56 -12.53
CA ASP A 163 -7.10 0.29 -13.74
C ASP A 163 -5.60 0.46 -13.43
N ALA A 164 -5.24 1.44 -12.62
CA ALA A 164 -3.87 1.62 -12.14
C ALA A 164 -3.42 0.48 -11.21
N VAL A 165 -4.32 -0.05 -10.37
CA VAL A 165 -4.06 -1.23 -9.54
C VAL A 165 -3.79 -2.45 -10.42
N ASP A 166 -4.62 -2.69 -11.43
CA ASP A 166 -4.44 -3.80 -12.37
C ASP A 166 -3.12 -3.68 -13.14
N ALA A 167 -2.79 -2.50 -13.65
CA ALA A 167 -1.51 -2.25 -14.31
C ALA A 167 -0.31 -2.52 -13.41
N PHE A 168 -0.40 -2.16 -12.13
CA PHE A 168 0.64 -2.45 -11.14
C PHE A 168 0.76 -3.96 -10.88
N GLY A 169 -0.36 -4.67 -10.80
CA GLY A 169 -0.40 -6.12 -10.70
C GLY A 169 0.30 -6.81 -11.87
N HIS A 170 0.03 -6.36 -13.10
CA HIS A 170 0.74 -6.85 -14.30
C HIS A 170 2.24 -6.57 -14.23
N SER A 171 2.65 -5.40 -13.73
CA SER A 171 4.07 -5.07 -13.56
C SER A 171 4.76 -5.96 -12.52
N ILE A 172 4.07 -6.31 -11.43
CA ILE A 172 4.59 -7.26 -10.43
C ILE A 172 4.74 -8.66 -11.03
N ALA A 173 3.76 -9.08 -11.83
CA ALA A 173 3.73 -10.41 -12.44
C ALA A 173 4.71 -10.56 -13.62
N ALA A 174 5.10 -9.47 -14.27
CA ALA A 174 5.97 -9.53 -15.43
C ALA A 174 7.31 -10.22 -15.13
N ASP A 175 7.72 -11.11 -16.01
CA ASP A 175 9.07 -11.64 -15.98
C ASP A 175 10.02 -10.64 -16.64
N ASP A 176 10.93 -10.08 -15.84
CA ASP A 176 12.08 -9.34 -16.40
C ASP A 176 13.12 -10.36 -16.88
N SER A 177 12.76 -11.13 -17.87
CA SER A 177 13.72 -11.87 -18.66
C SER A 177 14.27 -10.92 -19.74
N ALA A 178 15.18 -10.07 -19.32
CA ALA A 178 16.06 -9.34 -20.23
C ALA A 178 17.43 -9.26 -19.62
#